data_5c024c2168bddb13f7fe3a4638db37bd
#
_entry.id   5c024c2168bddb13f7fe3a4638db37bd
#
_cell.length_a   1.000
_cell.length_b   1.000
_cell.length_c   1.000
_cell.angle_alpha   90.00
_cell.angle_beta   90.00
_cell.angle_gamma   90.00
#
_symmetry.space_group_name_H-M   'P 1'
#
loop_
_entity.id
_entity.type
_entity.pdbx_description
1 polymer ?
#
loop_
_entity_poly.entity_id
_entity_poly.type
_entity_poly.pdbx_seq_one_letter_code
_entity_poly.pdbx_strand_id
1 'polypeptide(L)'
;MRKSGKKLVSAVMAAAMVLSLAACGGKTADTTTAATEAATTEAATEAETTAEATEPAGESQQADIVVIGAGGAGMTAAIQAVQDGATDVVVLEKMPITGGNTTRSTGGLNACATKYQEAEGIEDSVELYVEDTMKGGKELNNKELVTVMAENSAAAVDWVNEIGGDLSVVGMFGGASVKRIHRPTDTSAVGPMLVKALNNKMAELNIPVLLETTAKQILVNDEGAVCGVVAEDKNGKEMTIDCTAVILATGGFGANAEMVEEYKPDLAGFGTTNHAGATGDGITMAKELGAEFVDMEQIQTHPTVNPETQTMYTEGVRGNGAILVNKEGKRFVNELETRDVVSAAILEQTDGQCYLVFDQAVRESLAAIESYIKKGIVTEADTPEALGEAIGVDGAALAETLKAYAGYQAAGKDDEFGRESMELPLDQPKYYAALCAPAIHHTMGGVRINPACEV
;
A
#
# COMPACT_ATOMS: atom_id res chain seq x y z
N MET A 1 -7.77 -56.48 24.61
CA MET A 1 -9.25 -56.54 24.73
C MET A 1 -9.81 -55.37 23.95
N ARG A 2 -10.36 -55.66 22.80
CA ARG A 2 -11.78 -55.58 22.39
C ARG A 2 -12.32 -54.17 22.48
N LYS A 3 -12.60 -53.58 21.41
CA LYS A 3 -13.58 -53.59 20.30
C LYS A 3 -14.32 -52.25 20.34
N SER A 4 -14.37 -51.59 19.25
CA SER A 4 -15.31 -51.57 18.12
C SER A 4 -16.29 -50.44 18.33
N GLY A 5 -16.65 -49.55 17.43
CA GLY A 5 -16.85 -49.62 16.02
C GLY A 5 -18.04 -48.75 15.64
N LYS A 6 -18.07 -48.39 14.41
CA LYS A 6 -19.14 -48.04 13.44
C LYS A 6 -19.40 -46.56 13.29
N LYS A 7 -19.08 -45.92 12.14
CA LYS A 7 -19.65 -46.01 10.78
C LYS A 7 -21.16 -45.74 10.73
N LEU A 8 -21.52 -44.69 10.02
CA LEU A 8 -22.51 -44.64 8.90
C LEU A 8 -22.62 -43.14 8.48
N VAL A 9 -22.27 -42.71 7.29
CA VAL A 9 -22.75 -42.92 5.91
C VAL A 9 -24.14 -42.31 5.68
N SER A 10 -24.20 -41.41 4.78
CA SER A 10 -25.07 -41.21 3.61
C SER A 10 -25.24 -39.70 3.35
N ALA A 11 -24.80 -39.16 2.29
CA ALA A 11 -25.02 -39.34 0.85
C ALA A 11 -26.20 -38.52 0.31
N VAL A 12 -25.86 -37.62 -0.61
CA VAL A 12 -26.47 -37.38 -1.92
C VAL A 12 -27.82 -36.67 -1.97
N MET A 13 -27.86 -35.51 -2.59
CA MET A 13 -28.66 -35.29 -3.80
C MET A 13 -28.19 -34.07 -4.58
N ALA A 14 -27.72 -34.36 -5.78
CA ALA A 14 -27.61 -33.43 -6.91
C ALA A 14 -28.97 -33.40 -7.62
N ALA A 15 -29.35 -32.24 -8.11
CA ALA A 15 -30.31 -32.11 -9.19
C ALA A 15 -29.98 -30.92 -10.04
N ALA A 16 -29.56 -31.22 -11.26
CA ALA A 16 -29.45 -30.33 -12.40
C ALA A 16 -30.80 -30.22 -13.09
N MET A 17 -31.06 -29.13 -13.77
CA MET A 17 -31.85 -28.96 -15.01
C MET A 17 -31.64 -27.57 -15.53
N VAL A 18 -30.93 -27.37 -16.61
CA VAL A 18 -31.13 -27.59 -18.05
C VAL A 18 -32.08 -26.58 -18.71
N LEU A 19 -31.43 -25.76 -19.52
CA LEU A 19 -31.79 -25.18 -20.83
C LEU A 19 -33.22 -24.77 -21.17
N SER A 20 -33.32 -23.54 -21.74
CA SER A 20 -33.98 -23.41 -23.05
C SER A 20 -33.45 -22.20 -23.82
N LEU A 21 -32.95 -22.50 -25.02
CA LEU A 21 -32.69 -21.60 -26.17
C LEU A 21 -33.99 -21.29 -26.92
N ALA A 22 -34.06 -20.07 -27.46
CA ALA A 22 -34.64 -19.75 -28.78
C ALA A 22 -34.32 -18.27 -29.06
N ALA A 23 -33.51 -17.85 -29.93
CA ALA A 23 -33.31 -17.89 -31.36
C ALA A 23 -34.41 -17.20 -32.20
N CYS A 24 -33.90 -16.34 -33.08
CA CYS A 24 -34.42 -15.67 -34.29
C CYS A 24 -34.60 -14.16 -34.12
N GLY A 25 -34.02 -13.27 -34.88
CA GLY A 25 -33.42 -13.35 -36.22
C GLY A 25 -33.84 -12.11 -37.02
N GLY A 26 -32.89 -11.51 -37.73
CA GLY A 26 -33.19 -10.77 -38.97
C GLY A 26 -33.05 -9.22 -38.92
N LYS A 27 -31.89 -8.75 -39.38
CA LYS A 27 -31.62 -8.02 -40.63
C LYS A 27 -32.26 -6.64 -40.82
N THR A 28 -31.49 -5.70 -41.03
CA THR A 28 -30.84 -4.95 -42.12
C THR A 28 -31.20 -3.47 -42.12
N ALA A 29 -30.14 -2.73 -42.15
CA ALA A 29 -29.68 -1.76 -43.16
C ALA A 29 -30.37 -0.38 -43.19
N ASP A 30 -29.56 0.53 -43.11
CA ASP A 30 -29.05 1.53 -44.04
C ASP A 30 -29.54 2.98 -43.92
N THR A 31 -28.54 3.79 -43.98
CA THR A 31 -28.31 5.04 -44.70
C THR A 31 -28.80 6.39 -44.09
N THR A 32 -27.78 7.16 -43.83
CA THR A 32 -27.35 8.45 -44.39
C THR A 32 -28.12 9.75 -44.12
N THR A 33 -27.24 10.74 -43.92
CA THR A 33 -27.23 12.17 -44.31
C THR A 33 -27.80 13.15 -43.26
N ALA A 34 -26.94 13.97 -42.71
CA ALA A 34 -26.27 15.18 -43.13
C ALA A 34 -27.11 16.46 -43.06
N ALA A 35 -26.44 17.46 -42.58
CA ALA A 35 -26.59 18.92 -42.81
C ALA A 35 -27.41 19.70 -41.75
N THR A 36 -26.81 20.57 -41.04
CA THR A 36 -26.25 21.92 -41.29
C THR A 36 -27.16 23.05 -40.81
N GLU A 37 -26.56 24.02 -40.12
CA GLU A 37 -26.91 25.44 -39.89
C GLU A 37 -28.07 25.76 -38.97
N ALA A 38 -28.10 26.81 -38.19
CA ALA A 38 -27.25 27.98 -38.04
C ALA A 38 -27.55 28.66 -36.71
N ALA A 39 -26.64 29.56 -36.37
CA ALA A 39 -26.61 30.44 -35.22
C ALA A 39 -27.84 31.36 -35.10
N THR A 40 -28.16 31.69 -33.84
CA THR A 40 -28.53 33.06 -33.48
C THR A 40 -28.20 33.32 -32.01
N THR A 41 -27.44 34.35 -31.85
CA THR A 41 -27.11 35.11 -30.65
C THR A 41 -28.36 35.73 -30.06
N GLU A 42 -28.56 35.59 -28.72
CA GLU A 42 -29.15 36.72 -27.95
C GLU A 42 -28.62 36.68 -26.51
N ALA A 43 -28.35 37.86 -26.05
CA ALA A 43 -27.63 38.19 -24.83
C ALA A 43 -28.52 38.28 -23.61
N ALA A 44 -27.86 38.12 -22.47
CA ALA A 44 -28.10 38.76 -21.17
C ALA A 44 -29.27 38.30 -20.33
N THR A 45 -29.01 37.79 -19.19
CA THR A 45 -29.25 38.56 -17.94
C THR A 45 -28.65 37.79 -16.79
N GLU A 46 -27.77 38.45 -16.05
CA GLU A 46 -27.30 37.99 -14.73
C GLU A 46 -28.53 37.86 -13.82
N ALA A 47 -28.74 36.67 -13.32
CA ALA A 47 -29.58 36.42 -12.15
C ALA A 47 -28.64 35.83 -11.10
N GLU A 48 -28.29 36.65 -10.12
CA GLU A 48 -27.80 36.19 -8.83
C GLU A 48 -28.78 35.15 -8.28
N THR A 49 -28.39 33.89 -8.34
CA THR A 49 -29.09 32.84 -7.60
C THR A 49 -28.28 32.65 -6.32
N THR A 50 -28.76 33.27 -5.25
CA THR A 50 -28.46 32.86 -3.88
C THR A 50 -28.79 31.37 -3.78
N ALA A 51 -27.81 30.53 -3.69
CA ALA A 51 -27.99 29.12 -3.36
C ALA A 51 -28.46 29.07 -1.89
N GLU A 52 -29.77 28.90 -1.69
CA GLU A 52 -30.30 28.42 -0.42
C GLU A 52 -29.65 27.06 -0.15
N ALA A 53 -28.94 26.95 0.97
CA ALA A 53 -28.47 25.68 1.52
C ALA A 53 -29.70 24.81 1.78
N THR A 54 -29.96 23.84 0.91
CA THR A 54 -30.94 22.79 1.16
C THR A 54 -30.39 21.90 2.26
N GLU A 55 -31.05 21.88 3.42
CA GLU A 55 -30.79 20.90 4.47
C GLU A 55 -30.87 19.47 3.86
N PRO A 56 -29.86 18.58 4.08
CA PRO A 56 -29.92 17.22 3.58
C PRO A 56 -31.04 16.46 4.29
N ALA A 57 -32.01 15.95 3.54
CA ALA A 57 -33.11 15.13 4.04
C ALA A 57 -32.65 13.70 4.34
N GLY A 58 -31.69 13.51 5.25
CA GLY A 58 -31.18 12.23 5.73
C GLY A 58 -31.40 12.04 7.23
N GLU A 59 -31.32 10.80 7.71
CA GLU A 59 -31.27 10.53 9.16
C GLU A 59 -30.01 11.20 9.73
N SER A 60 -30.18 12.15 10.65
CA SER A 60 -29.06 12.75 11.38
C SER A 60 -28.62 11.80 12.50
N GLN A 61 -27.32 11.54 12.56
CA GLN A 61 -26.67 10.86 13.67
C GLN A 61 -25.77 11.86 14.38
N GLN A 62 -25.42 11.60 15.63
CA GLN A 62 -24.51 12.44 16.40
C GLN A 62 -23.30 11.65 16.82
N ALA A 63 -22.14 12.29 16.83
CA ALA A 63 -20.90 11.78 17.40
C ALA A 63 -20.07 12.94 17.96
N ASP A 64 -19.19 12.69 18.92
CA ASP A 64 -18.20 13.68 19.32
C ASP A 64 -17.14 13.84 18.22
N ILE A 65 -16.67 12.70 17.71
CA ILE A 65 -15.59 12.62 16.71
C ILE A 65 -15.98 11.67 15.59
N VAL A 66 -15.84 12.13 14.35
CA VAL A 66 -15.92 11.29 13.15
C VAL A 66 -14.50 11.03 12.62
N VAL A 67 -14.11 9.77 12.51
CA VAL A 67 -12.85 9.36 11.88
C VAL A 67 -13.15 8.88 10.47
N ILE A 68 -12.52 9.48 9.45
CA ILE A 68 -12.71 9.12 8.05
C ILE A 68 -11.54 8.23 7.59
N GLY A 69 -11.82 6.94 7.41
CA GLY A 69 -10.89 5.89 7.02
C GLY A 69 -10.52 4.94 8.17
N ALA A 70 -10.77 3.64 7.97
CA ALA A 70 -10.43 2.58 8.92
C ALA A 70 -9.11 1.86 8.55
N GLY A 71 -8.11 2.60 8.09
CA GLY A 71 -6.73 2.16 7.97
C GLY A 71 -6.02 2.17 9.33
N GLY A 72 -4.72 1.88 9.35
CA GLY A 72 -3.92 1.89 10.59
C GLY A 72 -4.03 3.20 11.36
N ALA A 73 -3.90 4.35 10.67
CA ALA A 73 -3.98 5.66 11.29
C ALA A 73 -5.36 5.93 11.92
N GLY A 74 -6.44 5.69 11.15
CA GLY A 74 -7.79 5.98 11.64
C GLY A 74 -8.21 5.10 12.82
N MET A 75 -7.92 3.79 12.76
CA MET A 75 -8.20 2.89 13.87
C MET A 75 -7.40 3.27 15.13
N THR A 76 -6.11 3.61 14.96
CA THR A 76 -5.27 4.07 16.08
C THR A 76 -5.82 5.35 16.68
N ALA A 77 -6.19 6.34 15.84
CA ALA A 77 -6.75 7.61 16.31
C ALA A 77 -8.08 7.42 17.04
N ALA A 78 -8.97 6.55 16.54
CA ALA A 78 -10.24 6.25 17.17
C ALA A 78 -10.05 5.58 18.55
N ILE A 79 -9.14 4.61 18.64
CA ILE A 79 -8.80 3.94 19.91
C ILE A 79 -8.24 4.95 20.89
N GLN A 80 -7.29 5.78 20.46
CA GLN A 80 -6.67 6.78 21.33
C GLN A 80 -7.70 7.82 21.82
N ALA A 81 -8.57 8.31 20.94
CA ALA A 81 -9.61 9.25 21.31
C ALA A 81 -10.52 8.71 22.44
N VAL A 82 -10.94 7.45 22.32
CA VAL A 82 -11.74 6.80 23.39
C VAL A 82 -10.93 6.60 24.68
N GLN A 83 -9.66 6.21 24.57
CA GLN A 83 -8.79 6.07 25.74
C GLN A 83 -8.53 7.41 26.45
N ASP A 84 -8.53 8.51 25.71
CA ASP A 84 -8.40 9.88 26.24
C ASP A 84 -9.73 10.47 26.75
N GLY A 85 -10.83 9.71 26.62
CA GLY A 85 -12.13 10.07 27.24
C GLY A 85 -13.21 10.57 26.29
N ALA A 86 -13.00 10.49 24.95
CA ALA A 86 -14.09 10.72 24.00
C ALA A 86 -15.17 9.64 24.19
N THR A 87 -16.44 10.04 24.19
CA THR A 87 -17.54 9.15 24.55
C THR A 87 -18.28 8.60 23.35
N ASP A 88 -18.26 9.31 22.23
CA ASP A 88 -18.98 8.94 21.00
C ASP A 88 -18.06 9.16 19.77
N VAL A 89 -17.36 8.11 19.40
CA VAL A 89 -16.44 8.08 18.26
C VAL A 89 -16.98 7.12 17.23
N VAL A 90 -17.15 7.56 15.99
CA VAL A 90 -17.58 6.73 14.85
C VAL A 90 -16.50 6.74 13.75
N VAL A 91 -16.24 5.58 13.16
CA VAL A 91 -15.29 5.44 12.05
C VAL A 91 -16.05 5.13 10.76
N LEU A 92 -15.79 5.89 9.70
CA LEU A 92 -16.32 5.64 8.36
C LEU A 92 -15.27 4.94 7.49
N GLU A 93 -15.67 3.87 6.84
CA GLU A 93 -14.81 3.16 5.89
C GLU A 93 -15.59 2.82 4.61
N LYS A 94 -15.12 3.33 3.48
CA LYS A 94 -15.79 3.13 2.19
C LYS A 94 -15.67 1.71 1.64
N MET A 95 -14.67 0.95 2.11
CA MET A 95 -14.47 -0.42 1.69
C MET A 95 -15.25 -1.41 2.57
N PRO A 96 -15.49 -2.64 2.09
CA PRO A 96 -16.18 -3.66 2.87
C PRO A 96 -15.37 -4.26 4.02
N ILE A 97 -14.10 -3.85 4.16
CA ILE A 97 -13.16 -4.32 5.18
C ILE A 97 -12.28 -3.17 5.68
N THR A 98 -11.84 -3.25 6.91
CA THR A 98 -10.85 -2.34 7.50
C THR A 98 -9.43 -2.65 7.05
N GLY A 99 -8.50 -1.74 7.33
CA GLY A 99 -7.06 -1.94 7.23
C GLY A 99 -6.38 -1.20 6.07
N GLY A 100 -7.06 -0.95 4.95
CA GLY A 100 -6.51 -0.19 3.83
C GLY A 100 -5.10 -0.64 3.41
N ASN A 101 -4.21 0.29 3.10
CA ASN A 101 -2.81 0.00 2.76
C ASN A 101 -2.02 -0.63 3.91
N THR A 102 -2.42 -0.40 5.17
CA THR A 102 -1.75 -1.02 6.33
C THR A 102 -1.77 -2.54 6.24
N THR A 103 -2.87 -3.16 5.78
CA THR A 103 -2.96 -4.62 5.59
C THR A 103 -1.91 -5.15 4.61
N ARG A 104 -1.44 -4.33 3.68
CA ARG A 104 -0.47 -4.71 2.65
C ARG A 104 0.98 -4.54 3.09
N SER A 105 1.23 -3.96 4.27
CA SER A 105 2.57 -3.72 4.80
C SER A 105 3.25 -5.04 5.19
N THR A 106 4.50 -5.21 4.76
CA THR A 106 5.27 -6.43 5.00
C THR A 106 6.50 -6.22 5.89
N GLY A 107 7.04 -4.99 5.91
CA GLY A 107 8.34 -4.69 6.50
C GLY A 107 8.35 -4.73 8.03
N GLY A 108 7.64 -3.84 8.68
CA GLY A 108 7.66 -3.62 10.13
C GLY A 108 7.39 -2.17 10.48
N LEU A 109 7.57 -1.81 11.74
CA LEU A 109 7.46 -0.46 12.28
C LEU A 109 8.85 0.04 12.68
N ASN A 110 9.31 1.16 12.13
CA ASN A 110 10.57 1.78 12.56
C ASN A 110 10.37 2.53 13.88
N ALA A 111 11.26 2.28 14.84
CA ALA A 111 11.30 2.98 16.12
C ALA A 111 12.72 3.02 16.68
N CYS A 112 13.05 4.08 17.39
CA CYS A 112 14.37 4.27 18.02
C CYS A 112 14.29 4.19 19.55
N ALA A 113 15.41 3.91 20.19
CA ALA A 113 15.56 3.85 21.64
C ALA A 113 14.53 2.93 22.34
N THR A 114 14.19 1.81 21.71
CA THR A 114 13.25 0.84 22.26
C THR A 114 13.93 -0.13 23.23
N LYS A 115 13.16 -0.69 24.16
CA LYS A 115 13.64 -1.76 25.06
C LYS A 115 14.12 -3.01 24.30
N TYR A 116 13.63 -3.22 23.07
CA TYR A 116 14.04 -4.35 22.20
C TYR A 116 15.41 -4.10 21.61
N GLN A 117 15.70 -2.86 21.18
CA GLN A 117 17.04 -2.46 20.75
C GLN A 117 18.04 -2.55 21.92
N GLU A 118 17.68 -2.06 23.10
CA GLU A 118 18.51 -2.16 24.30
C GLU A 118 18.86 -3.61 24.65
N ALA A 119 17.88 -4.52 24.57
CA ALA A 119 18.08 -5.95 24.84
C ALA A 119 19.06 -6.63 23.87
N GLU A 120 19.16 -6.13 22.63
CA GLU A 120 20.12 -6.59 21.60
C GLU A 120 21.44 -5.81 21.61
N GLY A 121 21.61 -4.82 22.51
CA GLY A 121 22.79 -3.97 22.56
C GLY A 121 22.91 -3.01 21.39
N ILE A 122 21.80 -2.64 20.76
CA ILE A 122 21.72 -1.68 19.67
C ILE A 122 21.58 -0.28 20.27
N GLU A 123 22.59 0.57 20.04
CA GLU A 123 22.53 1.98 20.41
C GLU A 123 21.81 2.77 19.31
N ASP A 124 20.70 3.39 19.66
CA ASP A 124 19.90 4.25 18.76
C ASP A 124 19.36 5.46 19.53
N SER A 125 19.04 6.54 18.82
CA SER A 125 18.50 7.76 19.42
C SER A 125 17.51 8.46 18.49
N VAL A 126 16.74 9.39 19.07
CA VAL A 126 15.85 10.27 18.32
C VAL A 126 16.64 11.08 17.28
N GLU A 127 17.80 11.62 17.66
CA GLU A 127 18.64 12.42 16.78
C GLU A 127 19.13 11.61 15.58
N LEU A 128 19.60 10.38 15.79
CA LEU A 128 20.05 9.49 14.72
C LEU A 128 18.89 9.09 13.80
N TYR A 129 17.71 8.82 14.38
CA TYR A 129 16.53 8.50 13.58
C TYR A 129 16.08 9.69 12.73
N VAL A 130 16.09 10.91 13.29
CA VAL A 130 15.80 12.14 12.56
C VAL A 130 16.82 12.36 11.44
N GLU A 131 18.12 12.19 11.71
CA GLU A 131 19.19 12.33 10.70
C GLU A 131 19.00 11.39 9.53
N ASP A 132 18.80 10.08 9.79
CA ASP A 132 18.57 9.10 8.76
C ASP A 132 17.32 9.42 7.92
N THR A 133 16.22 9.85 8.58
CA THR A 133 14.97 10.18 7.91
C THR A 133 15.09 11.44 7.05
N MET A 134 15.74 12.49 7.55
CA MET A 134 16.00 13.71 6.79
C MET A 134 16.86 13.42 5.56
N LYS A 135 17.95 12.68 5.73
CA LYS A 135 18.82 12.25 4.63
C LYS A 135 18.05 11.41 3.59
N GLY A 136 17.24 10.46 4.02
CA GLY A 136 16.42 9.62 3.13
C GLY A 136 15.39 10.43 2.35
N GLY A 137 14.83 11.47 2.95
CA GLY A 137 13.93 12.43 2.32
C GLY A 137 14.65 13.57 1.55
N LYS A 138 15.96 13.49 1.35
CA LYS A 138 16.77 14.49 0.64
C LYS A 138 16.60 15.92 1.20
N GLU A 139 16.42 16.02 2.52
CA GLU A 139 16.19 17.26 3.28
C GLU A 139 14.89 18.02 2.89
N LEU A 140 13.96 17.37 2.20
CA LEU A 140 12.65 17.94 1.87
C LEU A 140 11.64 17.82 3.01
N ASN A 141 11.85 16.89 3.94
CA ASN A 141 10.97 16.64 5.08
C ASN A 141 10.83 17.85 5.99
N ASN A 142 9.67 17.99 6.61
CA ASN A 142 9.52 18.87 7.75
C ASN A 142 10.19 18.24 8.98
N LYS A 143 11.35 18.81 9.40
CA LYS A 143 12.15 18.28 10.51
C LYS A 143 11.38 18.21 11.83
N GLU A 144 10.48 19.17 12.08
CA GLU A 144 9.69 19.21 13.30
C GLU A 144 8.73 18.02 13.37
N LEU A 145 8.02 17.69 12.29
CA LEU A 145 7.15 16.52 12.18
C LEU A 145 7.94 15.21 12.30
N VAL A 146 9.10 15.12 11.67
CA VAL A 146 9.99 13.95 11.79
C VAL A 146 10.44 13.76 13.22
N THR A 147 10.76 14.86 13.93
CA THR A 147 11.16 14.79 15.34
C THR A 147 10.03 14.26 16.24
N VAL A 148 8.81 14.80 16.08
CA VAL A 148 7.63 14.31 16.83
C VAL A 148 7.41 12.81 16.59
N MET A 149 7.50 12.36 15.32
CA MET A 149 7.39 10.93 14.99
C MET A 149 8.47 10.09 15.68
N ALA A 150 9.73 10.53 15.64
CA ALA A 150 10.85 9.80 16.23
C ALA A 150 10.75 9.71 17.76
N GLU A 151 10.41 10.82 18.43
CA GLU A 151 10.24 10.90 19.88
C GLU A 151 9.15 9.96 20.41
N ASN A 152 8.08 9.74 19.64
CA ASN A 152 6.96 8.90 20.04
C ASN A 152 7.05 7.45 19.54
N SER A 153 8.08 7.12 18.75
CA SER A 153 8.17 5.83 18.06
C SER A 153 8.31 4.63 19.00
N ALA A 154 9.09 4.74 20.08
CA ALA A 154 9.25 3.67 21.07
C ALA A 154 7.93 3.38 21.80
N ALA A 155 7.22 4.43 22.22
CA ALA A 155 5.92 4.31 22.87
C ALA A 155 4.88 3.67 21.92
N ALA A 156 4.93 3.98 20.64
CA ALA A 156 4.04 3.38 19.64
C ALA A 156 4.27 1.86 19.50
N VAL A 157 5.54 1.40 19.51
CA VAL A 157 5.86 -0.04 19.52
C VAL A 157 5.33 -0.73 20.76
N ASP A 158 5.55 -0.11 21.94
CA ASP A 158 5.05 -0.66 23.20
C ASP A 158 3.52 -0.75 23.20
N TRP A 159 2.84 0.31 22.77
CA TRP A 159 1.39 0.35 22.68
C TRP A 159 0.83 -0.72 21.72
N VAL A 160 1.45 -0.94 20.56
CA VAL A 160 1.04 -2.01 19.64
C VAL A 160 1.12 -3.37 20.32
N ASN A 161 2.19 -3.63 21.08
CA ASN A 161 2.35 -4.88 21.83
C ASN A 161 1.32 -5.01 22.98
N GLU A 162 0.97 -3.92 23.65
CA GLU A 162 -0.07 -3.88 24.71
C GLU A 162 -1.46 -4.21 24.17
N ILE A 163 -1.80 -3.78 22.95
CA ILE A 163 -3.10 -4.10 22.34
C ILE A 163 -3.14 -5.48 21.67
N GLY A 164 -2.08 -6.29 21.86
CA GLY A 164 -2.02 -7.67 21.38
C GLY A 164 -1.33 -7.84 20.01
N GLY A 165 -0.54 -6.87 19.59
CA GLY A 165 0.40 -7.00 18.49
C GLY A 165 1.69 -7.74 18.89
N ASP A 166 2.62 -7.87 17.95
CA ASP A 166 3.95 -8.44 18.17
C ASP A 166 4.99 -7.67 17.33
N LEU A 167 5.75 -6.82 17.98
CA LEU A 167 6.82 -6.02 17.38
C LEU A 167 8.13 -6.19 18.19
N SER A 168 8.51 -7.45 18.47
CA SER A 168 9.58 -7.77 19.42
C SER A 168 10.94 -8.04 18.76
N VAL A 169 10.98 -8.30 17.45
CA VAL A 169 12.21 -8.56 16.69
C VAL A 169 12.70 -7.31 16.00
N VAL A 170 13.98 -6.96 16.17
CA VAL A 170 14.58 -5.78 15.56
C VAL A 170 15.44 -6.16 14.37
N GLY A 171 15.16 -5.56 13.22
CA GLY A 171 15.87 -5.82 11.97
C GLY A 171 16.51 -4.58 11.36
N MET A 172 17.37 -4.80 10.35
CA MET A 172 17.91 -3.76 9.49
C MET A 172 16.97 -3.51 8.31
N PHE A 173 16.86 -2.25 7.91
CA PHE A 173 16.13 -1.86 6.71
C PHE A 173 16.91 -0.77 5.95
N GLY A 174 16.69 -0.66 4.63
CA GLY A 174 17.40 0.30 3.80
C GLY A 174 17.25 1.74 4.28
N GLY A 175 18.35 2.47 4.29
CA GLY A 175 18.41 3.88 4.70
C GLY A 175 18.56 4.11 6.21
N ALA A 176 18.54 3.07 7.05
CA ALA A 176 18.78 3.19 8.48
C ALA A 176 20.26 2.94 8.82
N SER A 177 20.84 3.75 9.69
CA SER A 177 22.22 3.60 10.19
C SER A 177 22.38 2.43 11.16
N VAL A 178 21.28 2.05 11.83
CA VAL A 178 21.24 0.92 12.79
C VAL A 178 19.97 0.11 12.58
N LYS A 179 19.92 -1.09 13.15
CA LYS A 179 18.71 -1.91 13.17
C LYS A 179 17.59 -1.17 13.91
N ARG A 180 16.49 -0.90 13.24
CA ARG A 180 15.40 -0.05 13.75
C ARG A 180 14.01 -0.57 13.44
N ILE A 181 13.86 -1.48 12.47
CA ILE A 181 12.55 -2.00 12.09
C ILE A 181 12.10 -3.11 13.03
N HIS A 182 10.97 -2.91 13.68
CA HIS A 182 10.36 -3.87 14.60
C HIS A 182 9.36 -4.76 13.87
N ARG A 183 9.44 -6.06 14.07
CA ARG A 183 8.70 -7.10 13.34
C ARG A 183 8.10 -8.14 14.27
N PRO A 184 7.10 -8.91 13.77
CA PRO A 184 6.61 -10.09 14.46
C PRO A 184 7.72 -11.16 14.65
N THR A 185 7.68 -11.86 15.78
CA THR A 185 8.62 -12.94 16.13
C THR A 185 8.55 -14.13 15.17
N ASP A 186 7.40 -14.38 14.56
CA ASP A 186 7.19 -15.44 13.57
C ASP A 186 7.62 -15.05 12.14
N THR A 187 8.23 -13.87 11.99
CA THR A 187 8.66 -13.29 10.70
C THR A 187 7.54 -13.04 9.68
N SER A 188 6.29 -13.11 10.10
CA SER A 188 5.15 -12.80 9.25
C SER A 188 5.11 -11.30 8.87
N ALA A 189 4.27 -10.96 7.87
CA ALA A 189 4.05 -9.58 7.48
C ALA A 189 3.39 -8.79 8.62
N VAL A 190 3.92 -7.59 8.91
CA VAL A 190 3.44 -6.73 10.01
C VAL A 190 2.00 -6.27 9.84
N GLY A 191 1.58 -5.97 8.60
CA GLY A 191 0.28 -5.34 8.32
C GLY A 191 -0.92 -6.15 8.79
N PRO A 192 -1.06 -7.43 8.41
CA PRO A 192 -2.17 -8.27 8.86
C PRO A 192 -2.21 -8.44 10.39
N MET A 193 -1.05 -8.55 11.03
CA MET A 193 -0.94 -8.63 12.49
C MET A 193 -1.44 -7.35 13.15
N LEU A 194 -0.94 -6.19 12.69
CA LEU A 194 -1.32 -4.89 13.22
C LEU A 194 -2.82 -4.60 13.03
N VAL A 195 -3.36 -4.83 11.83
CA VAL A 195 -4.79 -4.63 11.55
C VAL A 195 -5.66 -5.53 12.43
N LYS A 196 -5.24 -6.77 12.68
CA LYS A 196 -5.94 -7.67 13.60
C LYS A 196 -5.94 -7.14 15.04
N ALA A 197 -4.79 -6.67 15.54
CA ALA A 197 -4.68 -6.10 16.88
C ALA A 197 -5.57 -4.86 17.04
N LEU A 198 -5.53 -3.94 16.07
CA LEU A 198 -6.37 -2.75 16.04
C LEU A 198 -7.86 -3.08 16.01
N ASN A 199 -8.31 -3.99 15.13
CA ASN A 199 -9.71 -4.40 15.09
C ASN A 199 -10.19 -5.02 16.41
N ASN A 200 -9.36 -5.85 17.04
CA ASN A 200 -9.68 -6.43 18.33
C ASN A 200 -9.86 -5.34 19.39
N LYS A 201 -8.98 -4.33 19.41
CA LYS A 201 -9.06 -3.22 20.36
C LYS A 201 -10.25 -2.31 20.10
N MET A 202 -10.57 -2.03 18.82
CA MET A 202 -11.79 -1.32 18.43
C MET A 202 -13.05 -2.03 18.96
N ALA A 203 -13.12 -3.36 18.79
CA ALA A 203 -14.23 -4.18 19.28
C ALA A 203 -14.32 -4.20 20.80
N GLU A 204 -13.19 -4.31 21.52
CA GLU A 204 -13.12 -4.25 22.99
C GLU A 204 -13.68 -2.92 23.53
N LEU A 205 -13.37 -1.82 22.84
CA LEU A 205 -13.83 -0.48 23.20
C LEU A 205 -15.22 -0.14 22.66
N ASN A 206 -15.86 -1.07 21.92
CA ASN A 206 -17.15 -0.87 21.26
C ASN A 206 -17.19 0.34 20.33
N ILE A 207 -16.10 0.64 19.62
CA ILE A 207 -16.04 1.73 18.64
C ILE A 207 -16.71 1.27 17.35
N PRO A 208 -17.82 1.91 16.90
CA PRO A 208 -18.51 1.53 15.69
C PRO A 208 -17.70 1.87 14.44
N VAL A 209 -17.66 0.94 13.49
CA VAL A 209 -17.09 1.15 12.15
C VAL A 209 -18.20 0.95 11.12
N LEU A 210 -18.55 2.01 10.42
CA LEU A 210 -19.53 1.97 9.33
C LEU A 210 -18.78 1.61 8.04
N LEU A 211 -18.80 0.31 7.71
CA LEU A 211 -18.21 -0.20 6.47
C LEU A 211 -19.08 0.14 5.26
N GLU A 212 -18.48 0.14 4.07
CA GLU A 212 -19.16 0.48 2.81
C GLU A 212 -19.90 1.84 2.90
N THR A 213 -19.30 2.77 3.68
CA THR A 213 -19.83 4.11 3.93
C THR A 213 -18.77 5.14 3.55
N THR A 214 -19.04 5.87 2.49
CA THR A 214 -18.12 6.84 1.89
C THR A 214 -18.41 8.24 2.43
N ALA A 215 -17.46 8.86 3.13
CA ALA A 215 -17.52 10.29 3.45
C ALA A 215 -17.43 11.11 2.15
N LYS A 216 -18.33 12.04 1.97
CA LYS A 216 -18.46 12.90 0.78
C LYS A 216 -18.00 14.32 1.04
N GLN A 217 -18.35 14.86 2.22
CA GLN A 217 -18.10 16.26 2.56
C GLN A 217 -17.91 16.42 4.06
N ILE A 218 -17.00 17.29 4.44
CA ILE A 218 -16.87 17.78 5.81
C ILE A 218 -17.63 19.10 5.90
N LEU A 219 -18.55 19.20 6.84
CA LEU A 219 -19.37 20.38 7.05
C LEU A 219 -18.70 21.33 8.04
N VAL A 220 -18.80 22.61 7.74
CA VAL A 220 -18.37 23.69 8.64
C VAL A 220 -19.53 24.67 8.87
N ASN A 221 -19.58 25.24 10.05
CA ASN A 221 -20.59 26.27 10.38
C ASN A 221 -20.17 27.65 9.85
N ASP A 222 -21.01 28.66 10.09
CA ASP A 222 -20.74 30.03 9.66
C ASP A 222 -19.47 30.66 10.25
N GLU A 223 -18.93 30.07 11.33
CA GLU A 223 -17.69 30.49 11.99
C GLU A 223 -16.47 29.75 11.44
N GLY A 224 -16.66 28.80 10.51
CA GLY A 224 -15.62 27.96 9.91
C GLY A 224 -15.23 26.76 10.76
N ALA A 225 -15.93 26.48 11.86
CA ALA A 225 -15.67 25.31 12.68
C ALA A 225 -16.35 24.06 12.11
N VAL A 226 -15.68 22.92 12.18
CA VAL A 226 -16.26 21.63 11.80
C VAL A 226 -17.53 21.36 12.60
N CYS A 227 -18.61 20.97 11.92
CA CYS A 227 -19.89 20.67 12.54
C CYS A 227 -20.53 19.35 12.08
N GLY A 228 -19.94 18.64 11.13
CA GLY A 228 -20.48 17.35 10.68
C GLY A 228 -19.76 16.76 9.47
N VAL A 229 -20.24 15.60 9.05
CA VAL A 229 -19.81 14.89 7.84
C VAL A 229 -21.02 14.38 7.09
N VAL A 230 -21.08 14.64 5.78
CA VAL A 230 -22.02 13.96 4.88
C VAL A 230 -21.37 12.67 4.40
N ALA A 231 -22.07 11.56 4.53
CA ALA A 231 -21.64 10.25 4.08
C ALA A 231 -22.74 9.55 3.28
N GLU A 232 -22.34 8.59 2.45
CA GLU A 232 -23.22 7.79 1.60
C GLU A 232 -22.93 6.31 1.82
N ASP A 233 -23.98 5.51 2.08
CA ASP A 233 -23.87 4.07 2.20
C ASP A 233 -23.78 3.39 0.82
N LYS A 234 -23.53 2.07 0.80
CA LYS A 234 -23.46 1.25 -0.43
C LYS A 234 -24.72 1.26 -1.30
N ASN A 235 -25.85 1.69 -0.78
CA ASN A 235 -27.13 1.75 -1.49
C ASN A 235 -27.39 3.15 -2.06
N GLY A 236 -26.45 4.08 -1.88
CA GLY A 236 -26.61 5.48 -2.28
C GLY A 236 -27.49 6.30 -1.33
N LYS A 237 -27.73 5.81 -0.10
CA LYS A 237 -28.45 6.56 0.92
C LYS A 237 -27.50 7.52 1.61
N GLU A 238 -27.75 8.81 1.48
CA GLU A 238 -27.01 9.83 2.21
C GLU A 238 -27.44 9.89 3.67
N MET A 239 -26.47 10.21 4.53
CA MET A 239 -26.65 10.48 5.95
C MET A 239 -25.76 11.65 6.36
N THR A 240 -26.20 12.40 7.34
CA THR A 240 -25.40 13.42 8.01
C THR A 240 -25.06 12.95 9.40
N ILE A 241 -23.78 13.07 9.78
CA ILE A 241 -23.30 12.79 11.14
C ILE A 241 -22.83 14.12 11.72
N ASP A 242 -23.58 14.69 12.63
CA ASP A 242 -23.19 15.91 13.34
C ASP A 242 -22.03 15.57 14.28
N CYS A 243 -20.96 16.37 14.27
CA CYS A 243 -19.79 16.14 15.13
C CYS A 243 -19.08 17.46 15.45
N THR A 244 -18.24 17.44 16.46
CA THR A 244 -17.43 18.60 16.84
C THR A 244 -15.99 18.53 16.32
N ALA A 245 -15.55 17.35 15.87
CA ALA A 245 -14.23 17.15 15.29
C ALA A 245 -14.23 16.03 14.24
N VAL A 246 -13.36 16.19 13.24
CA VAL A 246 -13.10 15.19 12.19
C VAL A 246 -11.63 14.82 12.20
N ILE A 247 -11.34 13.52 12.21
CA ILE A 247 -10.00 12.99 11.98
C ILE A 247 -9.92 12.43 10.57
N LEU A 248 -9.11 13.09 9.72
CA LEU A 248 -8.94 12.72 8.33
C LEU A 248 -7.82 11.68 8.17
N ALA A 249 -8.19 10.41 8.02
CA ALA A 249 -7.26 9.26 7.95
C ALA A 249 -7.45 8.41 6.69
N THR A 250 -7.82 9.06 5.58
CA THR A 250 -8.22 8.43 4.31
C THR A 250 -7.06 7.81 3.51
N GLY A 251 -5.81 8.00 3.95
CA GLY A 251 -4.62 7.63 3.20
C GLY A 251 -4.36 8.57 2.02
N GLY A 252 -3.55 8.10 1.07
CA GLY A 252 -3.17 8.87 -0.11
C GLY A 252 -4.05 8.62 -1.34
N PHE A 253 -3.49 8.91 -2.52
CA PHE A 253 -4.20 8.84 -3.80
C PHE A 253 -3.56 7.88 -4.81
N GLY A 254 -2.70 6.96 -4.35
CA GLY A 254 -1.93 6.07 -5.25
C GLY A 254 -2.76 5.07 -6.06
N ALA A 255 -4.07 4.95 -5.83
CA ALA A 255 -4.99 4.18 -6.66
C ALA A 255 -5.90 5.06 -7.54
N ASN A 256 -5.68 6.38 -7.56
CA ASN A 256 -6.38 7.32 -8.44
C ASN A 256 -5.46 7.73 -9.60
N ALA A 257 -5.65 7.11 -10.77
CA ALA A 257 -4.80 7.34 -11.93
C ALA A 257 -4.84 8.80 -12.42
N GLU A 258 -6.00 9.44 -12.35
CA GLU A 258 -6.17 10.84 -12.78
C GLU A 258 -5.40 11.79 -11.86
N MET A 259 -5.51 11.60 -10.55
CA MET A 259 -4.78 12.42 -9.57
C MET A 259 -3.27 12.16 -9.63
N VAL A 260 -2.85 10.92 -9.88
CA VAL A 260 -1.44 10.60 -10.11
C VAL A 260 -0.91 11.32 -11.35
N GLU A 261 -1.64 11.28 -12.46
CA GLU A 261 -1.25 11.97 -13.69
C GLU A 261 -1.26 13.49 -13.52
N GLU A 262 -2.21 14.06 -12.75
CA GLU A 262 -2.25 15.50 -12.43
C GLU A 262 -0.97 15.96 -11.74
N TYR A 263 -0.52 15.22 -10.72
CA TYR A 263 0.64 15.63 -9.92
C TYR A 263 1.98 15.13 -10.46
N LYS A 264 2.00 14.03 -11.19
CA LYS A 264 3.21 13.44 -11.77
C LYS A 264 2.93 12.77 -13.12
N PRO A 265 2.86 13.54 -14.20
CA PRO A 265 2.50 13.04 -15.54
C PRO A 265 3.35 11.88 -16.03
N ASP A 266 4.62 11.81 -15.63
CA ASP A 266 5.54 10.74 -16.00
C ASP A 266 5.11 9.35 -15.49
N LEU A 267 4.17 9.29 -14.55
CA LEU A 267 3.60 8.05 -14.01
C LEU A 267 2.23 7.69 -14.61
N ALA A 268 1.80 8.39 -15.67
CA ALA A 268 0.56 8.05 -16.37
C ALA A 268 0.59 6.59 -16.87
N GLY A 269 -0.45 5.84 -16.57
CA GLY A 269 -0.57 4.44 -16.99
C GLY A 269 0.19 3.42 -16.16
N PHE A 270 0.91 3.83 -15.11
CA PHE A 270 1.55 2.88 -14.20
C PHE A 270 0.52 2.09 -13.41
N GLY A 271 0.86 0.82 -13.10
CA GLY A 271 0.12 0.04 -12.12
C GLY A 271 0.29 0.57 -10.69
N THR A 272 -0.42 -0.01 -9.74
CA THR A 272 -0.34 0.42 -8.34
C THR A 272 -0.31 -0.76 -7.37
N THR A 273 0.49 -0.64 -6.32
CA THR A 273 0.47 -1.56 -5.17
C THR A 273 -0.59 -1.17 -4.15
N ASN A 274 -1.24 -0.01 -4.34
CA ASN A 274 -2.17 0.53 -3.37
C ASN A 274 -3.47 -0.28 -3.27
N HIS A 275 -4.09 -0.20 -2.12
CA HIS A 275 -5.46 -0.62 -1.89
C HIS A 275 -6.42 0.21 -2.75
N ALA A 276 -7.45 -0.41 -3.32
CA ALA A 276 -8.39 0.26 -4.23
C ALA A 276 -9.08 1.50 -3.61
N GLY A 277 -9.13 1.56 -2.28
CA GLY A 277 -9.67 2.69 -1.54
C GLY A 277 -8.74 3.91 -1.45
N ALA A 278 -7.49 3.84 -1.89
CA ALA A 278 -6.55 4.97 -1.81
C ALA A 278 -6.74 5.94 -2.99
N THR A 279 -7.88 6.62 -3.05
CA THR A 279 -8.34 7.44 -4.17
C THR A 279 -8.25 8.94 -3.94
N GLY A 280 -7.73 9.39 -2.77
CA GLY A 280 -7.52 10.82 -2.50
C GLY A 280 -8.76 11.56 -2.02
N ASP A 281 -9.80 10.87 -1.55
CA ASP A 281 -11.06 11.51 -1.14
C ASP A 281 -10.85 12.56 -0.06
N GLY A 282 -10.00 12.27 0.94
CA GLY A 282 -9.68 13.24 1.98
C GLY A 282 -8.93 14.47 1.48
N ILE A 283 -8.09 14.31 0.46
CA ILE A 283 -7.42 15.42 -0.20
C ILE A 283 -8.45 16.31 -0.88
N THR A 284 -9.43 15.70 -1.58
CA THR A 284 -10.51 16.43 -2.25
C THR A 284 -11.35 17.20 -1.22
N MET A 285 -11.81 16.56 -0.15
CA MET A 285 -12.59 17.22 0.91
C MET A 285 -11.82 18.35 1.60
N ALA A 286 -10.53 18.15 1.89
CA ALA A 286 -9.69 19.17 2.49
C ALA A 286 -9.44 20.36 1.54
N LYS A 287 -9.31 20.10 0.24
CA LYS A 287 -9.16 21.13 -0.80
C LYS A 287 -10.38 22.05 -0.87
N GLU A 288 -11.58 21.50 -0.74
CA GLU A 288 -12.84 22.27 -0.72
C GLU A 288 -12.91 23.22 0.48
N LEU A 289 -12.28 22.88 1.58
CA LEU A 289 -12.18 23.70 2.79
C LEU A 289 -10.99 24.68 2.79
N GLY A 290 -10.19 24.69 1.72
CA GLY A 290 -9.07 25.60 1.58
C GLY A 290 -7.78 25.18 2.30
N ALA A 291 -7.63 23.89 2.63
CA ALA A 291 -6.41 23.36 3.22
C ALA A 291 -5.20 23.54 2.29
N GLU A 292 -4.02 23.72 2.87
CA GLU A 292 -2.75 23.71 2.15
C GLU A 292 -2.26 22.29 1.90
N PHE A 293 -1.50 22.11 0.81
CA PHE A 293 -0.90 20.83 0.42
C PHE A 293 0.60 20.97 0.25
N VAL A 294 1.32 19.88 0.47
CA VAL A 294 2.78 19.81 0.31
C VAL A 294 3.15 18.56 -0.47
N ASP A 295 4.22 18.66 -1.27
CA ASP A 295 4.94 17.55 -1.90
C ASP A 295 4.04 16.59 -2.71
N MET A 296 2.96 17.07 -3.30
CA MET A 296 1.98 16.25 -4.03
C MET A 296 2.59 15.51 -5.22
N GLU A 297 3.64 16.07 -5.83
CA GLU A 297 4.42 15.46 -6.92
C GLU A 297 5.39 14.37 -6.43
N GLN A 298 5.61 14.25 -5.12
CA GLN A 298 6.47 13.24 -4.54
C GLN A 298 5.75 11.89 -4.45
N ILE A 299 5.68 11.23 -5.59
CA ILE A 299 5.07 9.90 -5.71
C ILE A 299 6.18 8.87 -5.91
N GLN A 300 6.29 7.93 -4.97
CA GLN A 300 7.28 6.86 -4.99
C GLN A 300 6.76 5.66 -5.80
N THR A 301 7.61 5.08 -6.64
CA THR A 301 7.36 3.80 -7.27
C THR A 301 8.05 2.66 -6.51
N HIS A 302 7.46 1.47 -6.50
CA HIS A 302 8.13 0.25 -6.08
C HIS A 302 8.67 -0.47 -7.31
N PRO A 303 9.98 -0.80 -7.37
CA PRO A 303 10.61 -1.31 -8.58
C PRO A 303 10.18 -2.73 -8.95
N THR A 304 9.87 -3.58 -7.97
CA THR A 304 9.60 -5.00 -8.20
C THR A 304 8.15 -5.35 -7.95
N VAL A 305 7.30 -5.10 -8.96
CA VAL A 305 5.88 -5.41 -8.94
C VAL A 305 5.52 -6.23 -10.18
N ASN A 306 4.74 -7.29 -10.01
CA ASN A 306 4.25 -8.05 -11.16
C ASN A 306 3.28 -7.16 -11.98
N PRO A 307 3.54 -6.91 -13.27
CA PRO A 307 2.76 -5.96 -14.06
C PRO A 307 1.31 -6.41 -14.34
N GLU A 308 1.04 -7.71 -14.30
CA GLU A 308 -0.30 -8.25 -14.58
C GLU A 308 -1.18 -8.27 -13.33
N THR A 309 -0.63 -8.75 -12.20
CA THR A 309 -1.41 -8.97 -10.98
C THR A 309 -1.27 -7.83 -9.97
N GLN A 310 -0.40 -6.87 -10.23
CA GLN A 310 -0.03 -5.77 -9.30
C GLN A 310 0.47 -6.29 -7.92
N THR A 311 0.94 -7.54 -7.90
CA THR A 311 1.53 -8.12 -6.69
C THR A 311 2.95 -7.60 -6.50
N MET A 312 3.18 -6.94 -5.38
CA MET A 312 4.51 -6.48 -4.98
C MET A 312 5.35 -7.67 -4.50
N TYR A 313 6.56 -7.81 -5.06
CA TYR A 313 7.59 -8.67 -4.49
C TYR A 313 8.36 -7.87 -3.44
N THR A 314 8.33 -8.32 -2.20
CA THR A 314 8.97 -7.60 -1.08
C THR A 314 10.45 -7.36 -1.33
N GLU A 315 10.97 -6.23 -0.86
CA GLU A 315 12.41 -5.90 -0.94
C GLU A 315 13.30 -6.95 -0.30
N GLY A 316 12.79 -7.71 0.66
CA GLY A 316 13.51 -8.82 1.28
C GLY A 316 14.04 -9.86 0.28
N VAL A 317 13.37 -10.05 -0.87
CA VAL A 317 13.88 -10.98 -1.91
C VAL A 317 15.21 -10.47 -2.48
N ARG A 318 15.31 -9.16 -2.80
CA ARG A 318 16.56 -8.53 -3.23
C ARG A 318 17.57 -8.48 -2.09
N GLY A 319 17.13 -8.12 -0.88
CA GLY A 319 17.98 -8.08 0.32
C GLY A 319 18.65 -9.42 0.61
N ASN A 320 17.93 -10.52 0.43
CA ASN A 320 18.45 -11.87 0.68
C ASN A 320 19.28 -12.46 -0.48
N GLY A 321 19.51 -11.70 -1.55
CA GLY A 321 20.45 -12.10 -2.60
C GLY A 321 19.91 -12.09 -4.03
N ALA A 322 18.60 -11.98 -4.27
CA ALA A 322 18.07 -11.91 -5.63
C ALA A 322 18.67 -10.75 -6.42
N ILE A 323 18.82 -10.95 -7.73
CA ILE A 323 19.30 -9.95 -8.69
C ILE A 323 18.21 -9.55 -9.68
N LEU A 324 18.43 -8.42 -10.35
CA LEU A 324 17.58 -7.96 -11.44
C LEU A 324 18.30 -8.18 -12.76
N VAL A 325 17.64 -8.87 -13.69
CA VAL A 325 18.18 -9.11 -15.03
C VAL A 325 17.22 -8.59 -16.11
N ASN A 326 17.80 -8.06 -17.18
CA ASN A 326 17.06 -7.60 -18.34
C ASN A 326 16.78 -8.76 -19.33
N LYS A 327 16.19 -8.46 -20.49
CA LYS A 327 15.90 -9.46 -21.54
C LYS A 327 17.15 -10.08 -22.17
N GLU A 328 18.30 -9.45 -22.03
CA GLU A 328 19.60 -9.95 -22.46
C GLU A 328 20.27 -10.87 -21.43
N GLY A 329 19.59 -11.17 -20.31
CA GLY A 329 20.12 -12.01 -19.23
C GLY A 329 21.21 -11.37 -18.37
N LYS A 330 21.28 -10.04 -18.35
CA LYS A 330 22.35 -9.28 -17.67
C LYS A 330 21.78 -8.42 -16.55
N ARG A 331 22.56 -8.27 -15.48
CA ARG A 331 22.34 -7.22 -14.46
C ARG A 331 22.52 -5.84 -15.11
N PHE A 332 21.89 -4.83 -14.54
CA PHE A 332 21.94 -3.47 -15.07
C PHE A 332 21.93 -2.38 -13.98
N VAL A 333 21.86 -2.78 -12.70
CA VAL A 333 21.83 -1.85 -11.55
C VAL A 333 22.27 -2.56 -10.28
N ASN A 334 22.72 -1.81 -9.29
CA ASN A 334 22.79 -2.30 -7.91
C ASN A 334 21.35 -2.46 -7.38
N GLU A 335 20.95 -3.66 -7.10
CA GLU A 335 19.57 -3.99 -6.71
C GLU A 335 19.17 -3.44 -5.33
N LEU A 336 20.13 -3.01 -4.54
CA LEU A 336 19.93 -2.45 -3.20
C LEU A 336 19.99 -0.91 -3.15
N GLU A 337 20.11 -0.25 -4.30
CA GLU A 337 19.90 1.18 -4.41
C GLU A 337 18.48 1.60 -4.02
N THR A 338 18.26 2.91 -3.85
CA THR A 338 16.95 3.46 -3.51
C THR A 338 15.90 3.12 -4.57
N ARG A 339 14.63 3.08 -4.18
CA ARG A 339 13.53 2.66 -5.06
C ARG A 339 13.42 3.48 -6.33
N ASP A 340 13.67 4.78 -6.26
CA ASP A 340 13.69 5.70 -7.40
C ASP A 340 14.81 5.34 -8.40
N VAL A 341 16.01 5.06 -7.91
CA VAL A 341 17.16 4.66 -8.76
C VAL A 341 16.89 3.34 -9.45
N VAL A 342 16.44 2.32 -8.70
CA VAL A 342 16.15 1.00 -9.27
C VAL A 342 14.98 1.07 -10.25
N SER A 343 13.93 1.82 -9.92
CA SER A 343 12.78 1.99 -10.83
C SER A 343 13.19 2.68 -12.13
N ALA A 344 14.00 3.74 -12.06
CA ALA A 344 14.50 4.43 -13.24
C ALA A 344 15.33 3.49 -14.13
N ALA A 345 16.23 2.71 -13.53
CA ALA A 345 17.03 1.73 -14.26
C ALA A 345 16.19 0.64 -14.94
N ILE A 346 15.09 0.19 -14.31
CA ILE A 346 14.16 -0.77 -14.93
C ILE A 346 13.43 -0.13 -16.12
N LEU A 347 12.99 1.11 -16.00
CA LEU A 347 12.29 1.82 -17.07
C LEU A 347 13.16 2.05 -18.32
N GLU A 348 14.48 2.05 -18.17
CA GLU A 348 15.43 2.10 -19.28
C GLU A 348 15.58 0.75 -20.01
N GLN A 349 15.11 -0.37 -19.41
CA GLN A 349 15.17 -1.68 -20.04
C GLN A 349 14.03 -1.86 -21.05
N THR A 350 14.15 -2.90 -21.87
CA THR A 350 13.15 -3.23 -22.90
C THR A 350 11.75 -3.38 -22.27
N ASP A 351 10.78 -2.66 -22.79
CA ASP A 351 9.38 -2.58 -22.31
C ASP A 351 9.23 -2.05 -20.88
N GLY A 352 10.27 -1.42 -20.29
CA GLY A 352 10.26 -0.95 -18.91
C GLY A 352 10.13 -2.09 -17.89
N GLN A 353 10.67 -3.27 -18.20
CA GLN A 353 10.50 -4.50 -17.44
C GLN A 353 11.85 -5.21 -17.22
N CYS A 354 11.89 -6.02 -16.17
CA CYS A 354 13.02 -6.90 -15.87
C CYS A 354 12.51 -8.19 -15.19
N TYR A 355 13.42 -9.09 -14.92
CA TYR A 355 13.16 -10.28 -14.12
C TYR A 355 13.90 -10.20 -12.78
N LEU A 356 13.19 -10.44 -11.69
CA LEU A 356 13.77 -10.70 -10.37
C LEU A 356 14.16 -12.18 -10.32
N VAL A 357 15.46 -12.46 -10.32
CA VAL A 357 16.02 -13.82 -10.38
C VAL A 357 16.63 -14.20 -9.04
N PHE A 358 16.30 -15.39 -8.58
CA PHE A 358 16.77 -15.96 -7.32
C PHE A 358 16.85 -17.49 -7.40
N ASP A 359 17.48 -18.09 -6.41
CA ASP A 359 17.68 -19.53 -6.33
C ASP A 359 16.93 -20.20 -5.16
N GLN A 360 17.16 -21.48 -4.95
CA GLN A 360 16.53 -22.25 -3.87
C GLN A 360 16.92 -21.72 -2.49
N ALA A 361 18.15 -21.24 -2.29
CA ALA A 361 18.58 -20.72 -1.00
C ALA A 361 17.84 -19.41 -0.64
N VAL A 362 17.67 -18.51 -1.59
CA VAL A 362 16.86 -17.29 -1.40
C VAL A 362 15.39 -17.63 -1.14
N ARG A 363 14.83 -18.61 -1.87
CA ARG A 363 13.46 -19.09 -1.64
C ARG A 363 13.26 -19.56 -0.21
N GLU A 364 14.18 -20.37 0.32
CA GLU A 364 14.10 -20.91 1.68
C GLU A 364 14.32 -19.86 2.76
N SER A 365 15.02 -18.77 2.43
CA SER A 365 15.32 -17.69 3.36
C SER A 365 14.11 -16.78 3.66
N LEU A 366 13.05 -16.83 2.84
CA LEU A 366 11.95 -15.86 2.92
C LEU A 366 10.58 -16.49 2.62
N ALA A 367 9.80 -16.75 3.65
CA ALA A 367 8.47 -17.39 3.55
C ALA A 367 7.48 -16.66 2.60
N ALA A 368 7.64 -15.35 2.38
CA ALA A 368 6.80 -14.58 1.47
C ALA A 368 6.84 -15.12 0.03
N ILE A 369 7.97 -15.70 -0.41
CA ILE A 369 8.17 -16.23 -1.76
C ILE A 369 7.17 -17.36 -2.06
N GLU A 370 6.81 -18.17 -1.06
CA GLU A 370 5.84 -19.26 -1.24
C GLU A 370 4.47 -18.73 -1.69
N SER A 371 4.10 -17.53 -1.27
CA SER A 371 2.86 -16.89 -1.73
C SER A 371 2.89 -16.51 -3.21
N TYR A 372 4.05 -16.09 -3.71
CA TYR A 372 4.24 -15.73 -5.12
C TYR A 372 4.20 -16.98 -6.02
N ILE A 373 4.82 -18.06 -5.56
CA ILE A 373 4.79 -19.37 -6.25
C ILE A 373 3.35 -19.89 -6.32
N LYS A 374 2.60 -19.85 -5.19
CA LYS A 374 1.18 -20.26 -5.16
C LYS A 374 0.28 -19.44 -6.08
N LYS A 375 0.61 -18.17 -6.30
CA LYS A 375 -0.10 -17.29 -7.24
C LYS A 375 0.26 -17.56 -8.71
N GLY A 376 1.27 -18.39 -8.99
CA GLY A 376 1.70 -18.71 -10.35
C GLY A 376 2.42 -17.55 -11.05
N ILE A 377 3.00 -16.60 -10.30
CA ILE A 377 3.71 -15.42 -10.83
C ILE A 377 5.23 -15.56 -10.78
N VAL A 378 5.71 -16.76 -10.54
CA VAL A 378 7.13 -17.12 -10.52
C VAL A 378 7.34 -18.31 -11.43
N THR A 379 8.31 -18.23 -12.34
CA THR A 379 8.77 -19.33 -13.21
C THR A 379 9.90 -20.06 -12.52
N GLU A 380 9.90 -21.40 -12.57
CA GLU A 380 10.91 -22.28 -11.96
C GLU A 380 11.60 -23.11 -13.04
N ALA A 381 12.92 -23.35 -12.88
CA ALA A 381 13.68 -24.27 -13.69
C ALA A 381 14.85 -24.91 -12.90
N ASP A 382 15.38 -26.02 -13.39
CA ASP A 382 16.45 -26.75 -12.71
C ASP A 382 17.86 -26.15 -12.98
N THR A 383 18.02 -25.39 -14.06
CA THR A 383 19.28 -24.71 -14.42
C THR A 383 19.03 -23.27 -14.87
N PRO A 384 20.04 -22.39 -14.78
CA PRO A 384 19.93 -21.02 -15.28
C PRO A 384 19.57 -20.94 -16.77
N GLU A 385 20.15 -21.83 -17.59
CA GLU A 385 19.89 -21.88 -19.04
C GLU A 385 18.43 -22.23 -19.32
N ALA A 386 17.90 -23.26 -18.63
CA ALA A 386 16.48 -23.64 -18.74
C ALA A 386 15.54 -22.54 -18.22
N LEU A 387 15.95 -21.82 -17.19
CA LEU A 387 15.18 -20.66 -16.68
C LEU A 387 15.14 -19.57 -17.75
N GLY A 388 16.28 -19.22 -18.34
CA GLY A 388 16.36 -18.23 -19.42
C GLY A 388 15.44 -18.59 -20.59
N GLU A 389 15.49 -19.85 -21.05
CA GLU A 389 14.59 -20.34 -22.11
C GLU A 389 13.12 -20.19 -21.74
N ALA A 390 12.75 -20.55 -20.49
CA ALA A 390 11.38 -20.51 -20.00
C ALA A 390 10.80 -19.08 -19.92
N ILE A 391 11.64 -18.07 -19.69
CA ILE A 391 11.22 -16.65 -19.59
C ILE A 391 11.55 -15.82 -20.85
N GLY A 392 12.09 -16.45 -21.89
CA GLY A 392 12.42 -15.77 -23.15
C GLY A 392 13.65 -14.87 -23.08
N VAL A 393 14.60 -15.21 -22.22
CA VAL A 393 15.90 -14.54 -22.00
C VAL A 393 17.03 -15.44 -22.51
N ASP A 394 18.17 -14.87 -22.91
CA ASP A 394 19.35 -15.66 -23.27
C ASP A 394 19.84 -16.46 -22.05
N GLY A 395 19.59 -17.78 -22.08
CA GLY A 395 19.92 -18.67 -20.98
C GLY A 395 21.42 -18.80 -20.72
N ALA A 396 22.26 -18.73 -21.76
CA ALA A 396 23.70 -18.76 -21.58
C ALA A 396 24.22 -17.48 -20.93
N ALA A 397 23.69 -16.32 -21.33
CA ALA A 397 24.00 -15.04 -20.70
C ALA A 397 23.52 -15.00 -19.24
N LEU A 398 22.33 -15.54 -18.96
CA LEU A 398 21.81 -15.65 -17.57
C LEU A 398 22.73 -16.51 -16.70
N ALA A 399 23.18 -17.67 -17.22
CA ALA A 399 24.09 -18.55 -16.48
C ALA A 399 25.43 -17.86 -16.18
N GLU A 400 25.99 -17.12 -17.15
CA GLU A 400 27.22 -16.34 -16.95
C GLU A 400 27.01 -15.22 -15.90
N THR A 401 25.87 -14.55 -15.92
CA THR A 401 25.50 -13.50 -14.95
C THR A 401 25.43 -14.05 -13.53
N LEU A 402 24.74 -15.17 -13.32
CA LEU A 402 24.66 -15.82 -12.00
C LEU A 402 26.02 -16.31 -11.52
N LYS A 403 26.82 -16.87 -12.40
CA LYS A 403 28.20 -17.29 -12.08
C LYS A 403 29.09 -16.09 -11.71
N ALA A 404 28.97 -14.97 -12.41
CA ALA A 404 29.72 -13.76 -12.08
C ALA A 404 29.29 -13.21 -10.70
N TYR A 405 27.97 -13.18 -10.43
CA TYR A 405 27.46 -12.74 -9.13
C TYR A 405 27.95 -13.63 -7.97
N ALA A 406 27.96 -14.95 -8.13
CA ALA A 406 28.54 -15.88 -7.15
C ALA A 406 30.02 -15.58 -6.91
N GLY A 407 30.77 -15.23 -7.95
CA GLY A 407 32.17 -14.80 -7.85
C GLY A 407 32.32 -13.50 -7.04
N TYR A 408 31.47 -12.52 -7.25
CA TYR A 408 31.47 -11.26 -6.47
C TYR A 408 31.12 -11.52 -5.01
N GLN A 409 30.12 -12.34 -4.74
CA GLN A 409 29.74 -12.72 -3.39
C GLN A 409 30.92 -13.43 -2.66
N ALA A 410 31.57 -14.38 -3.30
CA ALA A 410 32.73 -15.06 -2.72
C ALA A 410 33.93 -14.14 -2.49
N ALA A 411 34.11 -13.11 -3.33
CA ALA A 411 35.16 -12.10 -3.18
C ALA A 411 34.78 -11.02 -2.14
N GLY A 412 33.51 -10.96 -1.69
CA GLY A 412 32.99 -9.90 -0.83
C GLY A 412 32.98 -8.53 -1.49
N LYS A 413 32.95 -8.47 -2.82
CA LYS A 413 32.98 -7.23 -3.59
C LYS A 413 32.31 -7.40 -4.95
N ASP A 414 31.30 -6.59 -5.20
CA ASP A 414 30.68 -6.46 -6.53
C ASP A 414 31.41 -5.38 -7.35
N ASP A 415 32.26 -5.82 -8.27
CA ASP A 415 33.04 -4.93 -9.12
C ASP A 415 32.23 -4.33 -10.28
N GLU A 416 30.99 -4.83 -10.50
CA GLU A 416 30.15 -4.40 -11.63
C GLU A 416 29.23 -3.24 -11.25
N PHE A 417 28.48 -3.35 -10.13
CA PHE A 417 27.51 -2.35 -9.69
C PHE A 417 27.73 -1.86 -8.26
N GLY A 418 28.76 -2.36 -7.56
CA GLY A 418 29.09 -1.90 -6.22
C GLY A 418 28.10 -2.32 -5.13
N ARG A 419 27.39 -3.41 -5.30
CA ARG A 419 26.47 -3.92 -4.28
C ARG A 419 27.27 -4.40 -3.07
N GLU A 420 27.04 -3.77 -1.92
CA GLU A 420 27.80 -4.05 -0.69
C GLU A 420 27.33 -5.31 0.05
N SER A 421 26.01 -5.58 0.06
CA SER A 421 25.42 -6.73 0.73
C SER A 421 25.02 -7.82 -0.28
N MET A 422 25.73 -8.94 -0.23
CA MET A 422 25.49 -10.13 -1.04
C MET A 422 25.38 -11.34 -0.12
N GLU A 423 24.19 -11.57 0.43
CA GLU A 423 23.95 -12.60 1.46
C GLU A 423 24.15 -14.03 0.92
N LEU A 424 23.65 -14.30 -0.28
CA LEU A 424 23.64 -15.64 -0.89
C LEU A 424 24.25 -15.60 -2.29
N PRO A 425 24.99 -16.67 -2.72
CA PRO A 425 25.71 -16.69 -4.00
C PRO A 425 24.86 -16.94 -5.24
N LEU A 426 23.60 -17.33 -5.11
CA LEU A 426 22.70 -17.74 -6.21
C LEU A 426 23.24 -18.94 -7.01
N ASP A 427 23.77 -19.95 -6.34
CA ASP A 427 24.35 -21.14 -6.95
C ASP A 427 23.65 -22.47 -6.57
N GLN A 428 22.54 -22.36 -5.85
CA GLN A 428 21.77 -23.53 -5.39
C GLN A 428 20.62 -23.87 -6.36
N PRO A 429 20.66 -25.03 -7.03
CA PRO A 429 19.51 -25.48 -7.81
C PRO A 429 18.31 -25.68 -6.89
N LYS A 430 17.15 -25.24 -7.25
CA LYS A 430 16.55 -24.68 -8.48
C LYS A 430 16.67 -23.16 -8.57
N TYR A 431 16.28 -22.64 -9.74
CA TYR A 431 16.32 -21.22 -10.05
C TYR A 431 14.92 -20.70 -10.38
N TYR A 432 14.68 -19.46 -10.05
CA TYR A 432 13.37 -18.83 -10.11
C TYR A 432 13.47 -17.45 -10.75
N ALA A 433 12.44 -17.07 -11.52
CA ALA A 433 12.33 -15.74 -12.10
C ALA A 433 10.92 -15.21 -11.94
N ALA A 434 10.80 -13.94 -11.58
CA ALA A 434 9.55 -13.22 -11.49
C ALA A 434 9.59 -11.96 -12.35
N LEU A 435 8.62 -11.79 -13.25
CA LEU A 435 8.51 -10.59 -14.09
C LEU A 435 8.19 -9.38 -13.23
N CYS A 436 8.92 -8.28 -13.42
CA CYS A 436 8.80 -7.06 -12.65
C CYS A 436 8.71 -5.83 -13.55
N ALA A 437 7.90 -4.87 -13.12
CA ALA A 437 7.89 -3.50 -13.59
C ALA A 437 7.69 -2.56 -12.39
N PRO A 438 8.12 -1.29 -12.47
CA PRO A 438 7.80 -0.30 -11.45
C PRO A 438 6.30 -0.02 -11.39
N ALA A 439 5.76 0.16 -10.18
CA ALA A 439 4.38 0.55 -9.97
C ALA A 439 4.27 1.58 -8.85
N ILE A 440 3.23 2.40 -8.88
CA ILE A 440 2.95 3.42 -7.86
C ILE A 440 2.83 2.76 -6.49
N HIS A 441 3.53 3.32 -5.50
CA HIS A 441 3.58 2.75 -4.15
C HIS A 441 3.11 3.75 -3.10
N HIS A 442 3.87 4.80 -2.80
CA HIS A 442 3.47 5.83 -1.85
C HIS A 442 3.24 7.17 -2.53
N THR A 443 2.18 7.85 -2.15
CA THR A 443 2.03 9.30 -2.33
C THR A 443 2.55 9.93 -1.05
N MET A 444 3.69 10.61 -1.12
CA MET A 444 4.38 11.15 0.05
C MET A 444 3.82 12.49 0.47
N GLY A 445 3.33 13.26 -0.49
CA GLY A 445 2.63 14.51 -0.25
C GLY A 445 1.22 14.32 0.30
N GLY A 446 0.61 15.41 0.67
CA GLY A 446 -0.74 15.43 1.22
C GLY A 446 -1.09 16.76 1.85
N VAL A 447 -2.11 16.74 2.70
CA VAL A 447 -2.54 17.89 3.47
C VAL A 447 -1.42 18.34 4.42
N ARG A 448 -1.12 19.65 4.42
CA ARG A 448 -0.16 20.24 5.36
C ARG A 448 -0.74 20.16 6.77
N ILE A 449 0.07 19.70 7.70
CA ILE A 449 -0.28 19.64 9.12
C ILE A 449 0.79 20.33 9.97
N ASN A 450 0.42 20.72 11.17
CA ASN A 450 1.34 21.15 12.21
C ASN A 450 1.77 19.96 13.12
N PRO A 451 2.69 20.14 14.08
CA PRO A 451 3.10 19.09 15.02
C PRO A 451 2.00 18.49 15.90
N ALA A 452 0.86 19.18 16.04
CA ALA A 452 -0.33 18.67 16.72
C ALA A 452 -1.26 17.89 15.75
N CYS A 453 -0.84 17.65 14.49
CA CYS A 453 -1.63 17.04 13.42
C CYS A 453 -2.86 17.83 13.00
N GLU A 454 -2.92 19.15 13.27
CA GLU A 454 -4.00 20.03 12.85
C GLU A 454 -3.75 20.55 11.42
N VAL A 455 -4.85 20.69 10.66
CA VAL A 455 -4.88 21.21 9.29
C VAL A 455 -5.11 22.70 9.29
#